data_b5d9d2a27719b0ba596c66969706a408
#
_entry.id   b5d9d2a27719b0ba596c66969706a408
#
_cell.length_a   1.000
_cell.length_b   1.000
_cell.length_c   1.000
_cell.angle_alpha   90.00
_cell.angle_beta   90.00
_cell.angle_gamma   90.00
#
_symmetry.space_group_name_H-M   'P 1'
#
loop_
_entity.id
_entity.type
_entity.pdbx_description
1 polymer ?
#
loop_
_entity_poly.entity_id
_entity_poly.type
_entity_poly.pdbx_seq_one_letter_code
_entity_poly.pdbx_strand_id
1 'polypeptide(L)'
;MELREEVRHLKLRVEELEALVKGDGRAKPAPSWVKPNVKKDPEEPEKKAGAKKGHEAHHRPSPSTEGGTETVDITVGLRHCDCGEEFGDPFDHTDRWIDQVIPGHVRRLHYRVAHYRCGKCGKLSAAQVPARKAPPRSRFCWGTHFLVAGWHAIGLTTGRIQMLLESDYGQRLSIGGIDKMLTRSTEFFAPAVEAIEKATREGKEVVVDNTGWRVDGVNYFLWDFISPKLKAALFVVDKSGGHDVPERILPGNPEQTVVADGGKCFNPLKGKKRIQRDWVHIRRHAKDGLKGYETVSDAPDWRWLKSMKATADAVLKAAKLPRGKTRDRAAAKVRARVERLLRREVEGEPARKLKKYLVGRDEELWTWVETGGLAQSNAAEQGLRFHIAGKRKVSGGSRSEGGADRTAVLASVEATARMRGIHFREVGERLLHGDPDPLRMREGTPEPPVP
;
A
#
# COMPACT_ATOMS: atom_id res chain seq x y z
N MET A 1 -10.15 26.02 54.98
CA MET A 1 -9.96 24.57 55.29
C MET A 1 -10.68 23.67 54.31
N GLU A 2 -11.91 23.98 53.92
CA GLU A 2 -12.74 23.16 53.01
C GLU A 2 -12.08 22.81 51.67
N LEU A 3 -11.48 23.78 50.96
CA LEU A 3 -10.87 23.51 49.66
C LEU A 3 -9.69 22.51 49.69
N ARG A 4 -8.95 22.46 50.80
CA ARG A 4 -7.87 21.49 51.00
C ARG A 4 -8.37 20.07 51.27
N GLU A 5 -9.50 19.94 51.93
CA GLU A 5 -10.16 18.65 52.14
C GLU A 5 -10.79 18.12 50.86
N GLU A 6 -11.41 18.99 50.08
CA GLU A 6 -12.01 18.63 48.78
C GLU A 6 -10.95 18.18 47.77
N VAL A 7 -9.80 18.87 47.70
CA VAL A 7 -8.64 18.45 46.87
C VAL A 7 -8.07 17.11 47.35
N ARG A 8 -8.07 16.86 48.66
CA ARG A 8 -7.62 15.58 49.22
C ARG A 8 -8.59 14.44 48.88
N HIS A 9 -9.89 14.69 48.96
CA HIS A 9 -10.93 13.73 48.60
C HIS A 9 -10.90 13.41 47.09
N LEU A 10 -10.72 14.42 46.23
CA LEU A 10 -10.59 14.22 44.80
C LEU A 10 -9.33 13.44 44.42
N LYS A 11 -8.20 13.68 45.11
CA LYS A 11 -6.97 12.89 44.90
C LYS A 11 -7.17 11.42 45.27
N LEU A 12 -7.76 11.12 46.39
CA LEU A 12 -8.09 9.75 46.82
C LEU A 12 -9.02 9.06 45.80
N ARG A 13 -10.01 9.80 45.31
CA ARG A 13 -10.95 9.26 44.31
C ARG A 13 -10.28 9.00 42.93
N VAL A 14 -9.31 9.83 42.55
CA VAL A 14 -8.50 9.59 41.33
C VAL A 14 -7.62 8.37 41.53
N GLU A 15 -6.98 8.20 42.69
CA GLU A 15 -6.17 7.01 42.99
C GLU A 15 -7.01 5.72 43.04
N GLU A 16 -8.23 5.77 43.63
CA GLU A 16 -9.17 4.65 43.56
C GLU A 16 -9.60 4.29 42.15
N LEU A 17 -9.90 5.28 41.30
CA LEU A 17 -10.28 5.08 39.92
C LEU A 17 -9.09 4.57 39.08
N GLU A 18 -7.88 5.05 39.34
CA GLU A 18 -6.67 4.53 38.71
C GLU A 18 -6.34 3.09 39.15
N ALA A 19 -6.60 2.73 40.42
CA ALA A 19 -6.46 1.37 40.92
C ALA A 19 -7.51 0.41 40.33
N LEU A 20 -8.76 0.87 40.16
CA LEU A 20 -9.80 0.12 39.45
C LEU A 20 -9.47 -0.10 37.96
N VAL A 21 -8.89 0.88 37.32
CA VAL A 21 -8.42 0.76 35.91
C VAL A 21 -7.20 -0.17 35.79
N LYS A 22 -6.32 -0.20 36.81
CA LYS A 22 -5.15 -1.09 36.87
C LYS A 22 -5.43 -2.51 37.33
N GLY A 23 -6.51 -2.71 38.09
CA GLY A 23 -6.80 -3.98 38.79
C GLY A 23 -7.73 -4.96 38.06
N ASP A 24 -8.37 -4.55 36.99
CA ASP A 24 -9.28 -5.42 36.26
C ASP A 24 -8.52 -6.18 35.16
N GLY A 25 -8.34 -7.49 35.35
CA GLY A 25 -7.69 -8.42 34.40
C GLY A 25 -8.41 -8.54 33.05
N ARG A 26 -8.96 -7.44 32.57
CA ARG A 26 -9.60 -7.34 31.26
C ARG A 26 -8.57 -7.38 30.16
N ALA A 27 -8.92 -8.08 29.13
CA ALA A 27 -8.18 -8.27 27.89
C ALA A 27 -7.38 -7.01 27.51
N LYS A 28 -6.10 -7.19 27.19
CA LYS A 28 -5.23 -6.13 26.67
C LYS A 28 -6.01 -5.30 25.66
N PRO A 29 -5.98 -3.95 25.76
CA PRO A 29 -6.71 -3.10 24.83
C PRO A 29 -6.41 -3.53 23.41
N ALA A 30 -7.46 -3.61 22.59
CA ALA A 30 -7.31 -3.99 21.19
C ALA A 30 -6.22 -3.14 20.55
N PRO A 31 -5.34 -3.73 19.71
CA PRO A 31 -4.29 -2.98 19.05
C PRO A 31 -4.85 -1.72 18.39
N SER A 32 -4.10 -0.62 18.41
CA SER A 32 -4.53 0.71 17.92
C SER A 32 -5.07 0.75 16.48
N TRP A 33 -4.85 -0.32 15.71
CA TRP A 33 -5.37 -0.51 14.36
C TRP A 33 -6.75 -1.21 14.32
N VAL A 34 -7.22 -1.79 15.40
CA VAL A 34 -8.60 -2.31 15.52
C VAL A 34 -9.49 -1.11 15.80
N LYS A 35 -10.28 -0.69 14.81
CA LYS A 35 -11.30 0.31 15.03
C LYS A 35 -12.30 -0.28 16.03
N PRO A 36 -12.60 0.43 17.13
CA PRO A 36 -13.68 -0.01 18.02
C PRO A 36 -14.96 -0.14 17.19
N ASN A 37 -15.76 -1.18 17.46
CA ASN A 37 -17.11 -1.28 16.94
C ASN A 37 -17.93 -0.13 17.54
N VAL A 38 -17.87 1.02 16.89
CA VAL A 38 -18.75 2.14 17.23
C VAL A 38 -20.11 1.75 16.67
N LYS A 39 -21.08 1.48 17.55
CA LYS A 39 -22.48 1.38 17.14
C LYS A 39 -22.82 2.70 16.47
N LYS A 40 -23.36 2.63 15.24
CA LYS A 40 -23.88 3.81 14.54
C LYS A 40 -24.93 4.45 15.45
N ASP A 41 -24.84 5.78 15.55
CA ASP A 41 -25.85 6.56 16.25
C ASP A 41 -27.21 6.30 15.56
N PRO A 42 -28.26 5.89 16.31
CA PRO A 42 -29.57 5.62 15.72
C PRO A 42 -30.20 6.86 15.04
N GLU A 43 -29.70 8.06 15.33
CA GLU A 43 -30.18 9.32 14.73
C GLU A 43 -29.45 9.71 13.45
N GLU A 44 -28.36 9.03 13.03
CA GLU A 44 -27.79 9.29 11.71
C GLU A 44 -28.68 8.67 10.63
N PRO A 45 -29.21 9.48 9.70
CA PRO A 45 -30.02 8.96 8.61
C PRO A 45 -29.22 7.94 7.80
N GLU A 46 -29.79 6.75 7.63
CA GLU A 46 -29.19 5.69 6.83
C GLU A 46 -28.84 6.25 5.44
N LYS A 47 -27.56 6.24 5.10
CA LYS A 47 -27.13 6.54 3.74
C LYS A 47 -27.71 5.48 2.82
N LYS A 48 -28.76 5.85 2.06
CA LYS A 48 -29.34 4.98 1.04
C LYS A 48 -28.23 4.48 0.13
N ALA A 49 -28.12 3.16 0.00
CA ALA A 49 -27.22 2.55 -0.97
C ALA A 49 -27.71 2.94 -2.37
N GLY A 50 -26.85 3.52 -3.18
CA GLY A 50 -27.14 3.90 -4.54
C GLY A 50 -26.42 5.19 -4.96
N ALA A 51 -26.38 5.45 -6.26
CA ALA A 51 -25.83 6.68 -6.82
C ALA A 51 -26.72 7.89 -6.45
N LYS A 52 -26.11 9.04 -6.22
CA LYS A 52 -26.86 10.28 -5.96
C LYS A 52 -27.69 10.65 -7.18
N LYS A 53 -28.87 11.24 -6.94
CA LYS A 53 -29.74 11.75 -8.02
C LYS A 53 -28.93 12.73 -8.91
N GLY A 54 -28.86 12.44 -10.23
CA GLY A 54 -28.03 13.20 -11.18
C GLY A 54 -26.64 12.64 -11.44
N HIS A 55 -26.29 11.46 -10.90
CA HIS A 55 -25.06 10.75 -11.26
C HIS A 55 -25.19 10.21 -12.69
N GLU A 56 -24.22 10.54 -13.55
CA GLU A 56 -24.15 9.95 -14.89
C GLU A 56 -24.05 8.43 -14.82
N ALA A 57 -24.87 7.74 -15.59
CA ALA A 57 -24.85 6.30 -15.65
C ALA A 57 -23.55 5.83 -16.33
N HIS A 58 -22.65 5.21 -15.56
CA HIS A 58 -21.52 4.48 -16.12
C HIS A 58 -22.01 3.14 -16.66
N HIS A 59 -22.31 3.10 -17.95
CA HIS A 59 -22.57 1.84 -18.63
C HIS A 59 -21.24 1.09 -18.77
N ARG A 60 -21.23 -0.22 -18.41
CA ARG A 60 -20.11 -1.07 -18.78
C ARG A 60 -20.04 -1.12 -20.31
N PRO A 61 -18.85 -0.96 -20.91
CA PRO A 61 -18.70 -1.24 -22.34
C PRO A 61 -19.14 -2.68 -22.62
N SER A 62 -19.76 -2.88 -23.79
CA SER A 62 -20.09 -4.24 -24.24
C SER A 62 -18.82 -5.09 -24.24
N PRO A 63 -18.87 -6.35 -23.75
CA PRO A 63 -17.73 -7.24 -23.76
C PRO A 63 -17.19 -7.41 -25.19
N SER A 64 -15.87 -7.53 -25.33
CA SER A 64 -15.26 -7.91 -26.60
C SER A 64 -15.68 -9.34 -26.96
N THR A 65 -16.08 -9.54 -28.20
CA THR A 65 -16.40 -10.89 -28.73
C THR A 65 -15.14 -11.65 -29.16
N GLU A 66 -13.97 -11.06 -29.03
CA GLU A 66 -12.69 -11.73 -29.30
C GLU A 66 -12.38 -12.76 -28.21
N GLY A 67 -12.20 -14.00 -28.58
CA GLY A 67 -11.75 -15.06 -27.67
C GLY A 67 -12.76 -16.14 -27.29
N GLY A 68 -13.79 -16.38 -28.09
CA GLY A 68 -14.68 -17.52 -27.92
C GLY A 68 -15.94 -17.19 -27.14
N THR A 69 -16.73 -16.29 -27.68
CA THR A 69 -18.09 -16.03 -27.21
C THR A 69 -19.03 -17.09 -27.78
N GLU A 70 -19.71 -17.81 -26.91
CA GLU A 70 -20.81 -18.70 -27.30
C GLU A 70 -22.10 -17.89 -27.24
N THR A 71 -22.80 -17.78 -28.39
CA THR A 71 -24.11 -17.14 -28.47
C THR A 71 -25.17 -18.19 -28.30
N VAL A 72 -26.07 -18.02 -27.34
CA VAL A 72 -27.19 -18.90 -27.09
C VAL A 72 -28.46 -18.07 -27.23
N ASP A 73 -29.24 -18.39 -28.25
CA ASP A 73 -30.57 -17.81 -28.45
C ASP A 73 -31.58 -18.45 -27.51
N ILE A 74 -32.15 -17.65 -26.63
CA ILE A 74 -33.20 -18.14 -25.70
C ILE A 74 -34.55 -17.81 -26.28
N THR A 75 -35.14 -18.78 -26.96
CA THR A 75 -36.49 -18.71 -27.54
C THR A 75 -37.50 -19.54 -26.75
N VAL A 76 -37.03 -20.19 -25.66
CA VAL A 76 -37.81 -21.24 -24.98
C VAL A 76 -38.53 -20.68 -23.76
N GLY A 77 -39.79 -21.05 -23.57
CA GLY A 77 -40.55 -20.92 -22.33
C GLY A 77 -41.87 -20.17 -22.44
N LEU A 78 -41.99 -19.24 -23.37
CA LEU A 78 -43.25 -18.53 -23.56
C LEU A 78 -43.87 -18.93 -24.90
N ARG A 79 -44.63 -20.05 -24.91
CA ARG A 79 -45.35 -20.45 -26.11
C ARG A 79 -46.73 -19.78 -26.24
N HIS A 80 -47.35 -19.47 -25.12
CA HIS A 80 -48.67 -18.85 -25.09
C HIS A 80 -48.71 -17.63 -24.18
N CYS A 81 -49.47 -16.64 -24.59
CA CYS A 81 -49.83 -15.50 -23.77
C CYS A 81 -50.80 -15.96 -22.66
N ASP A 82 -50.88 -15.21 -21.57
CA ASP A 82 -51.86 -15.48 -20.48
C ASP A 82 -53.30 -15.45 -20.95
N CYS A 83 -53.57 -14.85 -22.13
CA CYS A 83 -54.91 -14.91 -22.80
C CYS A 83 -55.15 -16.22 -23.55
N GLY A 84 -54.17 -17.14 -23.63
CA GLY A 84 -54.28 -18.43 -24.32
C GLY A 84 -53.80 -18.42 -25.78
N GLU A 85 -53.47 -17.29 -26.35
CA GLU A 85 -53.00 -17.17 -27.73
C GLU A 85 -51.55 -17.62 -27.85
N GLU A 86 -51.17 -18.30 -28.94
CA GLU A 86 -49.82 -18.73 -29.23
C GLU A 86 -48.97 -17.57 -29.72
N PHE A 87 -47.78 -17.41 -29.16
CA PHE A 87 -46.83 -16.38 -29.62
C PHE A 87 -46.25 -16.77 -30.99
N GLY A 88 -46.20 -15.80 -31.90
CA GLY A 88 -45.43 -15.89 -33.12
C GLY A 88 -43.94 -15.68 -32.93
N ASP A 89 -43.23 -15.36 -34.02
CA ASP A 89 -41.81 -15.08 -33.97
C ASP A 89 -41.48 -13.88 -33.07
N PRO A 90 -40.33 -13.88 -32.36
CA PRO A 90 -39.91 -12.72 -31.55
C PRO A 90 -39.78 -11.47 -32.41
N PHE A 91 -40.30 -10.35 -31.92
CA PHE A 91 -40.21 -9.09 -32.62
C PHE A 91 -38.93 -8.27 -32.25
N ASP A 92 -38.26 -8.62 -31.15
CA ASP A 92 -37.04 -7.99 -30.66
C ASP A 92 -36.25 -8.94 -29.76
N HIS A 93 -34.97 -8.64 -29.59
CA HIS A 93 -34.05 -9.37 -28.73
C HIS A 93 -33.29 -8.40 -27.83
N THR A 94 -33.08 -8.79 -26.59
CA THR A 94 -32.23 -8.06 -25.65
C THR A 94 -30.97 -8.85 -25.35
N ASP A 95 -29.82 -8.26 -25.58
CA ASP A 95 -28.54 -8.90 -25.26
C ASP A 95 -28.29 -8.93 -23.75
N ARG A 96 -27.94 -10.11 -23.25
CA ARG A 96 -27.53 -10.34 -21.89
C ARG A 96 -26.20 -11.08 -21.88
N TRP A 97 -25.17 -10.40 -21.38
CA TRP A 97 -23.84 -10.95 -21.27
C TRP A 97 -23.65 -11.62 -19.91
N ILE A 98 -23.15 -12.86 -19.90
CA ILE A 98 -22.83 -13.62 -18.68
C ILE A 98 -21.40 -14.13 -18.82
N ASP A 99 -20.48 -13.60 -18.01
CA ASP A 99 -19.10 -14.06 -17.95
C ASP A 99 -19.01 -15.27 -17.04
N GLN A 100 -18.66 -16.42 -17.59
CA GLN A 100 -18.37 -17.63 -16.83
C GLN A 100 -16.87 -17.76 -16.58
N VAL A 101 -16.44 -17.62 -15.33
CA VAL A 101 -15.06 -17.91 -14.93
C VAL A 101 -14.90 -19.42 -14.78
N ILE A 102 -14.05 -20.00 -15.62
CA ILE A 102 -13.73 -21.43 -15.58
C ILE A 102 -12.44 -21.61 -14.76
N PRO A 103 -12.38 -22.56 -13.80
CA PRO A 103 -11.15 -22.88 -13.08
C PRO A 103 -10.00 -23.18 -14.05
N GLY A 104 -8.79 -22.73 -13.68
CA GLY A 104 -7.61 -22.91 -14.52
C GLY A 104 -7.28 -24.38 -14.76
N HIS A 105 -6.72 -24.69 -15.90
CA HIS A 105 -6.21 -26.02 -16.21
C HIS A 105 -4.68 -26.04 -16.25
N VAL A 106 -4.10 -27.22 -16.03
CA VAL A 106 -2.66 -27.44 -16.09
C VAL A 106 -2.29 -28.11 -17.40
N ARG A 107 -1.53 -27.39 -18.23
CA ARG A 107 -0.94 -27.98 -19.43
C ARG A 107 0.33 -28.72 -19.03
N ARG A 108 0.38 -30.03 -19.26
CA ARG A 108 1.57 -30.85 -19.03
C ARG A 108 2.42 -30.94 -20.31
N LEU A 109 3.68 -30.49 -20.18
CA LEU A 109 4.65 -30.58 -21.27
C LEU A 109 5.58 -31.76 -21.00
N HIS A 110 5.74 -32.64 -21.99
CA HIS A 110 6.64 -33.79 -21.93
C HIS A 110 7.88 -33.48 -22.77
N TYR A 111 9.04 -33.36 -22.11
CA TYR A 111 10.32 -33.21 -22.75
C TYR A 111 11.06 -34.55 -22.76
N ARG A 112 11.38 -35.06 -23.96
CA ARG A 112 12.26 -36.24 -24.11
C ARG A 112 13.69 -35.74 -24.24
N VAL A 113 14.53 -36.03 -23.23
CA VAL A 113 15.91 -35.55 -23.15
C VAL A 113 16.83 -36.61 -23.70
N ALA A 114 17.54 -36.30 -24.79
CA ALA A 114 18.50 -37.23 -25.42
C ALA A 114 19.78 -37.33 -24.59
N HIS A 115 20.27 -38.55 -24.46
CA HIS A 115 21.56 -38.85 -23.84
C HIS A 115 22.53 -39.31 -24.89
N TYR A 116 23.76 -38.81 -24.83
CA TYR A 116 24.82 -39.08 -25.77
C TYR A 116 26.04 -39.69 -25.06
N ARG A 117 26.72 -40.60 -25.73
CA ARG A 117 27.99 -41.13 -25.28
C ARG A 117 29.07 -40.77 -26.32
N CYS A 118 30.13 -40.13 -25.88
CA CYS A 118 31.26 -39.84 -26.78
C CYS A 118 31.93 -41.12 -27.25
N GLY A 119 32.03 -41.34 -28.55
CA GLY A 119 32.66 -42.53 -29.11
C GLY A 119 34.19 -42.63 -28.87
N LYS A 120 34.84 -41.46 -28.62
CA LYS A 120 36.27 -41.38 -28.40
C LYS A 120 36.66 -41.57 -26.91
N CYS A 121 36.01 -40.91 -26.00
CA CYS A 121 36.39 -40.90 -24.60
C CYS A 121 35.33 -41.51 -23.64
N GLY A 122 34.23 -42.01 -24.18
CA GLY A 122 33.15 -42.63 -23.39
C GLY A 122 32.32 -41.65 -22.53
N LYS A 123 32.63 -40.35 -22.51
CA LYS A 123 31.95 -39.37 -21.70
C LYS A 123 30.43 -39.30 -22.02
N LEU A 124 29.64 -39.37 -21.00
CA LEU A 124 28.18 -39.21 -21.10
C LEU A 124 27.81 -37.75 -21.04
N SER A 125 26.92 -37.32 -21.94
CA SER A 125 26.33 -36.00 -21.98
C SER A 125 24.83 -36.11 -22.21
N ALA A 126 24.05 -35.20 -21.64
CA ALA A 126 22.62 -35.12 -21.87
C ALA A 126 22.23 -33.75 -22.41
N ALA A 127 21.29 -33.74 -23.32
CA ALA A 127 20.61 -32.51 -23.68
C ALA A 127 19.92 -31.88 -22.47
N GLN A 128 19.66 -30.60 -22.51
CA GLN A 128 19.01 -29.90 -21.38
C GLN A 128 17.74 -29.20 -21.86
N VAL A 129 16.71 -29.22 -21.03
CA VAL A 129 15.55 -28.35 -21.23
C VAL A 129 16.04 -26.91 -21.15
N PRO A 130 15.71 -26.04 -22.16
CA PRO A 130 16.18 -24.65 -22.14
C PRO A 130 15.81 -23.94 -20.83
N ALA A 131 16.78 -23.28 -20.19
CA ALA A 131 16.60 -22.59 -18.89
C ALA A 131 15.46 -21.56 -18.92
N ARG A 132 15.17 -20.96 -20.07
CA ARG A 132 14.01 -20.07 -20.27
C ARG A 132 12.65 -20.77 -20.17
N LYS A 133 12.56 -22.07 -20.24
CA LYS A 133 11.30 -22.82 -20.12
C LYS A 133 10.97 -23.10 -18.67
N ALA A 134 11.96 -23.51 -17.89
CA ALA A 134 11.78 -23.81 -16.47
C ALA A 134 13.10 -23.57 -15.72
N PRO A 135 13.06 -23.22 -14.42
CA PRO A 135 14.24 -23.20 -13.58
C PRO A 135 14.89 -24.59 -13.49
N PRO A 136 16.22 -24.69 -13.34
CA PRO A 136 16.90 -25.98 -13.14
C PRO A 136 16.25 -26.80 -12.01
N ARG A 137 16.05 -28.10 -12.27
CA ARG A 137 15.42 -29.04 -11.30
C ARG A 137 14.04 -28.63 -10.83
N SER A 138 13.28 -27.80 -11.57
CA SER A 138 11.89 -27.48 -11.30
C SER A 138 10.95 -28.31 -12.19
N ARG A 139 9.89 -28.81 -11.59
CA ARG A 139 8.77 -29.43 -12.31
C ARG A 139 7.87 -28.37 -12.98
N PHE A 140 7.95 -27.12 -12.54
CA PHE A 140 7.07 -26.03 -12.98
C PHE A 140 7.84 -25.04 -13.85
N CYS A 141 7.21 -24.56 -14.91
CA CYS A 141 7.74 -23.52 -15.78
C CYS A 141 7.83 -22.15 -15.07
N TRP A 142 8.61 -21.24 -15.62
CA TRP A 142 8.74 -19.88 -15.08
C TRP A 142 7.39 -19.15 -14.93
N GLY A 143 6.46 -19.31 -15.89
CA GLY A 143 5.13 -18.72 -15.79
C GLY A 143 4.36 -19.14 -14.54
N THR A 144 4.51 -20.40 -14.08
CA THR A 144 3.94 -20.87 -12.82
C THR A 144 4.65 -20.28 -11.62
N HIS A 145 5.98 -20.12 -11.67
CA HIS A 145 6.75 -19.41 -10.63
C HIS A 145 6.28 -17.97 -10.49
N PHE A 146 6.09 -17.26 -11.60
CA PHE A 146 5.61 -15.86 -11.58
C PHE A 146 4.18 -15.74 -11.08
N LEU A 147 3.31 -16.71 -11.39
CA LEU A 147 1.96 -16.76 -10.87
C LEU A 147 1.96 -16.88 -9.34
N VAL A 148 2.70 -17.86 -8.80
CA VAL A 148 2.84 -18.10 -7.35
C VAL A 148 3.48 -16.89 -6.65
N ALA A 149 4.52 -16.31 -7.25
CA ALA A 149 5.19 -15.12 -6.70
C ALA A 149 4.27 -13.89 -6.72
N GLY A 150 3.49 -13.69 -7.77
CA GLY A 150 2.50 -12.62 -7.87
C GLY A 150 1.41 -12.74 -6.79
N TRP A 151 0.85 -13.94 -6.58
CA TRP A 151 -0.10 -14.17 -5.49
C TRP A 151 0.51 -13.90 -4.11
N HIS A 152 1.77 -14.28 -3.90
CA HIS A 152 2.48 -13.97 -2.66
C HIS A 152 2.70 -12.45 -2.50
N ALA A 153 3.07 -11.76 -3.57
CA ALA A 153 3.29 -10.32 -3.58
C ALA A 153 2.02 -9.54 -3.18
N ILE A 154 0.85 -9.96 -3.65
CA ILE A 154 -0.44 -9.36 -3.27
C ILE A 154 -0.97 -9.80 -1.91
N GLY A 155 -0.23 -10.63 -1.16
CA GLY A 155 -0.49 -10.92 0.25
C GLY A 155 -1.03 -12.32 0.56
N LEU A 156 -1.11 -13.24 -0.41
CA LEU A 156 -1.46 -14.62 -0.11
C LEU A 156 -0.33 -15.30 0.67
N THR A 157 -0.70 -16.00 1.74
CA THR A 157 0.25 -16.86 2.47
C THR A 157 0.55 -18.13 1.69
N THR A 158 1.68 -18.78 1.94
CA THR A 158 2.04 -20.04 1.28
C THR A 158 0.96 -21.12 1.44
N GLY A 159 0.30 -21.19 2.61
CA GLY A 159 -0.82 -22.12 2.82
C GLY A 159 -2.04 -21.79 1.97
N ARG A 160 -2.39 -20.52 1.79
CA ARG A 160 -3.48 -20.10 0.90
C ARG A 160 -3.15 -20.37 -0.56
N ILE A 161 -1.90 -20.14 -0.97
CA ILE A 161 -1.43 -20.47 -2.31
C ILE A 161 -1.53 -22.00 -2.56
N GLN A 162 -1.17 -22.81 -1.56
CA GLN A 162 -1.33 -24.27 -1.62
C GLN A 162 -2.77 -24.66 -1.86
N MET A 163 -3.70 -24.10 -1.07
CA MET A 163 -5.14 -24.39 -1.21
C MET A 163 -5.64 -23.97 -2.61
N LEU A 164 -5.26 -22.78 -3.09
CA LEU A 164 -5.67 -22.29 -4.41
C LEU A 164 -5.12 -23.16 -5.55
N LEU A 165 -3.87 -23.61 -5.45
CA LEU A 165 -3.30 -24.53 -6.44
C LEU A 165 -4.02 -25.89 -6.46
N GLU A 166 -4.44 -26.38 -5.30
CA GLU A 166 -5.17 -27.64 -5.20
C GLU A 166 -6.62 -27.50 -5.68
N SER A 167 -7.36 -26.46 -5.20
CA SER A 167 -8.78 -26.29 -5.54
C SER A 167 -9.00 -25.93 -7.00
N ASP A 168 -8.25 -24.97 -7.53
CA ASP A 168 -8.54 -24.38 -8.84
C ASP A 168 -7.76 -25.03 -9.98
N TYR A 169 -6.58 -25.61 -9.65
CA TYR A 169 -5.67 -26.18 -10.65
C TYR A 169 -5.40 -27.68 -10.46
N GLY A 170 -5.96 -28.31 -9.43
CA GLY A 170 -5.72 -29.73 -9.12
C GLY A 170 -4.25 -30.06 -8.81
N GLN A 171 -3.45 -29.06 -8.40
CA GLN A 171 -2.01 -29.22 -8.17
C GLN A 171 -1.68 -29.28 -6.67
N ARG A 172 -1.33 -30.46 -6.20
CA ARG A 172 -0.84 -30.64 -4.82
C ARG A 172 0.64 -30.31 -4.72
N LEU A 173 0.98 -29.22 -4.07
CA LEU A 173 2.33 -28.82 -3.74
C LEU A 173 2.50 -28.76 -2.21
N SER A 174 3.69 -29.14 -1.72
CA SER A 174 4.02 -28.92 -0.32
C SER A 174 4.35 -27.43 -0.08
N ILE A 175 4.19 -26.97 1.17
CA ILE A 175 4.60 -25.62 1.60
C ILE A 175 6.07 -25.35 1.25
N GLY A 176 6.96 -26.33 1.52
CA GLY A 176 8.38 -26.22 1.16
C GLY A 176 8.63 -26.17 -0.35
N GLY A 177 7.77 -26.79 -1.18
CA GLY A 177 7.82 -26.67 -2.63
C GLY A 177 7.47 -25.26 -3.09
N ILE A 178 6.41 -24.67 -2.54
CA ILE A 178 6.00 -23.29 -2.80
C ILE A 178 7.09 -22.32 -2.33
N ASP A 179 7.67 -22.54 -1.15
CA ASP A 179 8.75 -21.70 -0.61
C ASP A 179 9.98 -21.69 -1.53
N LYS A 180 10.38 -22.85 -2.06
CA LYS A 180 11.46 -22.95 -3.06
C LYS A 180 11.10 -22.19 -4.38
N MET A 181 9.85 -22.23 -4.81
CA MET A 181 9.41 -21.45 -5.97
C MET A 181 9.53 -19.95 -5.72
N LEU A 182 9.13 -19.49 -4.55
CA LEU A 182 9.24 -18.08 -4.14
C LEU A 182 10.71 -17.63 -4.08
N THR A 183 11.60 -18.43 -3.49
CA THR A 183 13.04 -18.14 -3.43
C THR A 183 13.64 -17.96 -4.83
N ARG A 184 13.37 -18.90 -5.74
CA ARG A 184 13.85 -18.80 -7.13
C ARG A 184 13.28 -17.59 -7.85
N SER A 185 12.02 -17.26 -7.61
CA SER A 185 11.40 -16.05 -8.19
C SER A 185 12.08 -14.79 -7.66
N THR A 186 12.40 -14.73 -6.36
CA THR A 186 13.09 -13.60 -5.74
C THR A 186 14.45 -13.37 -6.38
N GLU A 187 15.25 -14.44 -6.54
CA GLU A 187 16.53 -14.39 -7.23
C GLU A 187 16.39 -13.95 -8.70
N PHE A 188 15.36 -14.43 -9.37
CA PHE A 188 15.08 -14.09 -10.76
C PHE A 188 14.70 -12.61 -10.96
N PHE A 189 13.99 -12.01 -10.00
CA PHE A 189 13.58 -10.61 -10.05
C PHE A 189 14.66 -9.63 -9.57
N ALA A 190 15.83 -10.08 -9.14
CA ALA A 190 16.91 -9.20 -8.66
C ALA A 190 17.23 -8.04 -9.62
N PRO A 191 17.36 -8.24 -10.96
CA PRO A 191 17.63 -7.12 -11.88
C PRO A 191 16.52 -6.06 -11.90
N ALA A 192 15.26 -6.47 -11.73
CA ALA A 192 14.14 -5.52 -11.62
C ALA A 192 14.22 -4.71 -10.32
N VAL A 193 14.63 -5.33 -9.22
CA VAL A 193 14.81 -4.63 -7.94
C VAL A 193 15.97 -3.65 -8.01
N GLU A 194 17.08 -4.00 -8.63
CA GLU A 194 18.21 -3.08 -8.89
C GLU A 194 17.76 -1.84 -9.67
N ALA A 195 16.93 -2.04 -10.70
CA ALA A 195 16.37 -0.93 -11.48
C ALA A 195 15.42 -0.05 -10.62
N ILE A 196 14.64 -0.66 -9.71
CA ILE A 196 13.77 0.06 -8.76
C ILE A 196 14.62 0.85 -7.76
N GLU A 197 15.67 0.26 -7.21
CA GLU A 197 16.59 0.96 -6.30
C GLU A 197 17.23 2.16 -6.98
N LYS A 198 17.75 1.97 -8.20
CA LYS A 198 18.33 3.03 -9.00
C LYS A 198 17.31 4.17 -9.20
N ALA A 199 16.11 3.86 -9.66
CA ALA A 199 15.05 4.85 -9.85
C ALA A 199 14.69 5.58 -8.56
N THR A 200 14.67 4.87 -7.43
CA THR A 200 14.40 5.47 -6.11
C THR A 200 15.51 6.44 -5.70
N ARG A 201 16.79 6.08 -5.91
CA ARG A 201 17.95 6.94 -5.63
C ARG A 201 18.03 8.16 -6.53
N GLU A 202 17.66 8.03 -7.80
CA GLU A 202 17.66 9.11 -8.79
C GLU A 202 16.44 10.04 -8.67
N GLY A 203 15.40 9.60 -7.99
CA GLY A 203 14.18 10.38 -7.78
C GLY A 203 14.45 11.68 -7.04
N LYS A 204 14.04 12.82 -7.62
CA LYS A 204 14.15 14.14 -6.98
C LYS A 204 13.35 14.24 -5.69
N GLU A 205 12.32 13.43 -5.55
CA GLU A 205 11.42 13.37 -4.41
C GLU A 205 11.11 11.92 -4.09
N VAL A 206 11.32 11.54 -2.83
CA VAL A 206 11.06 10.20 -2.32
C VAL A 206 10.23 10.32 -1.06
N VAL A 207 9.10 9.63 -1.05
CA VAL A 207 8.25 9.51 0.13
C VAL A 207 8.74 8.30 0.92
N VAL A 208 8.99 8.47 2.21
CA VAL A 208 9.53 7.41 3.08
C VAL A 208 8.64 7.26 4.30
N ASP A 209 8.27 6.02 4.59
CA ASP A 209 7.58 5.65 5.83
C ASP A 209 8.08 4.29 6.32
N ASN A 210 7.79 3.96 7.56
CA ASN A 210 8.06 2.62 8.08
C ASN A 210 6.95 2.15 9.01
N THR A 211 6.89 0.84 9.19
CA THR A 211 5.96 0.23 10.13
C THR A 211 6.58 -0.99 10.78
N GLY A 212 6.17 -1.28 12.02
CA GLY A 212 6.63 -2.49 12.69
C GLY A 212 6.31 -3.75 11.88
N TRP A 213 7.29 -4.62 11.74
CA TRP A 213 7.21 -5.94 11.12
C TRP A 213 7.73 -6.99 12.08
N ARG A 214 7.24 -8.21 12.02
CA ARG A 214 7.78 -9.30 12.83
C ARG A 214 8.49 -10.32 11.95
N VAL A 215 9.68 -10.71 12.38
CA VAL A 215 10.44 -11.81 11.78
C VAL A 215 10.76 -12.81 12.88
N ASP A 216 10.19 -14.00 12.79
CA ASP A 216 10.32 -15.05 13.80
C ASP A 216 10.07 -14.57 15.24
N GLY A 217 8.99 -13.78 15.41
CA GLY A 217 8.63 -13.18 16.70
C GLY A 217 9.47 -11.97 17.13
N VAL A 218 10.58 -11.67 16.47
CA VAL A 218 11.44 -10.51 16.75
C VAL A 218 10.92 -9.26 16.04
N ASN A 219 11.10 -8.10 16.66
CA ASN A 219 10.69 -6.83 16.08
C ASN A 219 11.69 -6.38 15.01
N TYR A 220 11.17 -6.15 13.83
CA TYR A 220 11.80 -5.54 12.67
C TYR A 220 10.94 -4.39 12.19
N PHE A 221 11.37 -3.71 11.14
CA PHE A 221 10.64 -2.64 10.46
C PHE A 221 10.55 -2.96 8.97
N LEU A 222 9.35 -2.78 8.42
CA LEU A 222 9.14 -2.72 6.98
C LEU A 222 9.19 -1.25 6.58
N TRP A 223 10.18 -0.90 5.81
CA TRP A 223 10.37 0.42 5.20
C TRP A 223 9.81 0.43 3.79
N ASP A 224 9.24 1.55 3.38
CA ASP A 224 8.95 1.84 1.99
C ASP A 224 9.60 3.14 1.55
N PHE A 225 10.08 3.13 0.31
CA PHE A 225 10.70 4.25 -0.37
C PHE A 225 10.01 4.39 -1.71
N ILE A 226 9.14 5.38 -1.83
CA ILE A 226 8.35 5.58 -3.05
C ILE A 226 8.80 6.83 -3.78
N SER A 227 9.22 6.69 -5.03
CA SER A 227 9.44 7.79 -5.95
C SER A 227 8.20 7.96 -6.85
N PRO A 228 7.28 8.90 -6.55
CA PRO A 228 6.01 9.00 -7.27
C PRO A 228 6.18 9.36 -8.74
N LYS A 229 7.14 10.26 -9.05
CA LYS A 229 7.40 10.70 -10.42
C LYS A 229 8.00 9.61 -11.31
N LEU A 230 8.89 8.79 -10.74
CA LEU A 230 9.51 7.67 -11.45
C LEU A 230 8.68 6.39 -11.34
N LYS A 231 7.54 6.45 -10.63
CA LYS A 231 6.65 5.31 -10.41
C LYS A 231 7.43 4.09 -9.94
N ALA A 232 8.26 4.27 -8.90
CA ALA A 232 9.09 3.24 -8.31
C ALA A 232 8.78 3.13 -6.80
N ALA A 233 8.63 1.91 -6.31
CA ALA A 233 8.38 1.61 -4.92
C ALA A 233 9.34 0.52 -4.46
N LEU A 234 10.24 0.85 -3.54
CA LEU A 234 11.19 -0.06 -2.93
C LEU A 234 10.76 -0.38 -1.50
N PHE A 235 10.62 -1.66 -1.17
CA PHE A 235 10.38 -2.13 0.17
C PHE A 235 11.63 -2.79 0.73
N VAL A 236 11.90 -2.55 2.01
CA VAL A 236 13.04 -3.14 2.74
C VAL A 236 12.57 -3.58 4.12
N VAL A 237 12.91 -4.80 4.53
CA VAL A 237 12.71 -5.24 5.92
C VAL A 237 14.05 -5.15 6.63
N ASP A 238 14.11 -4.44 7.74
CA ASP A 238 15.35 -4.22 8.50
C ASP A 238 15.09 -4.34 10.01
N LYS A 239 16.11 -4.74 10.78
CA LYS A 239 16.07 -4.73 12.26
C LYS A 239 15.99 -3.31 12.80
N SER A 240 16.57 -2.37 12.08
CA SER A 240 16.62 -0.97 12.47
C SER A 240 15.38 -0.21 12.02
N GLY A 241 14.77 0.53 12.95
CA GLY A 241 13.82 1.62 12.68
C GLY A 241 14.50 2.99 12.68
N GLY A 242 15.83 3.03 12.66
CA GLY A 242 16.65 4.21 12.78
C GLY A 242 16.99 4.90 11.44
N HIS A 243 17.80 5.94 11.52
CA HIS A 243 18.22 6.75 10.37
C HIS A 243 19.20 6.04 9.44
N ASP A 244 19.89 5.04 9.93
CA ASP A 244 20.85 4.22 9.18
C ASP A 244 20.23 3.55 7.94
N VAL A 245 18.95 3.19 8.01
CA VAL A 245 18.25 2.58 6.88
C VAL A 245 18.02 3.58 5.76
N PRO A 246 17.34 4.74 5.95
CA PRO A 246 17.18 5.72 4.88
C PRO A 246 18.52 6.31 4.41
N GLU A 247 19.54 6.43 5.25
CA GLU A 247 20.88 6.88 4.80
C GLU A 247 21.54 5.85 3.86
N ARG A 248 21.40 4.57 4.13
CA ARG A 248 21.93 3.50 3.29
C ARG A 248 21.19 3.37 1.97
N ILE A 249 19.87 3.47 2.00
CA ILE A 249 19.03 3.30 0.81
C ILE A 249 19.11 4.52 -0.11
N LEU A 250 19.17 5.73 0.47
CA LEU A 250 19.22 6.99 -0.25
C LEU A 250 20.55 7.72 0.00
N PRO A 251 21.71 7.17 -0.40
CA PRO A 251 23.00 7.83 -0.20
C PRO A 251 23.13 9.07 -1.10
N GLY A 252 23.95 10.03 -0.67
CA GLY A 252 24.27 11.21 -1.48
C GLY A 252 23.08 12.11 -1.81
N ASN A 253 23.16 12.87 -2.89
CA ASN A 253 22.12 13.73 -3.47
C ASN A 253 21.42 14.68 -2.47
N PRO A 254 22.05 15.82 -2.10
CA PRO A 254 21.48 16.80 -1.19
C PRO A 254 20.26 17.53 -1.78
N GLU A 255 20.07 17.51 -3.10
CA GLU A 255 18.92 18.10 -3.77
C GLU A 255 17.66 17.20 -3.71
N GLN A 256 17.82 15.94 -3.31
CA GLN A 256 16.70 15.03 -3.15
C GLN A 256 15.85 15.44 -1.94
N THR A 257 14.55 15.54 -2.16
CA THR A 257 13.57 15.79 -1.11
C THR A 257 13.07 14.48 -0.53
N VAL A 258 13.22 14.29 0.77
CA VAL A 258 12.59 13.18 1.51
C VAL A 258 11.32 13.70 2.16
N VAL A 259 10.17 13.16 1.75
CA VAL A 259 8.87 13.47 2.35
C VAL A 259 8.60 12.39 3.41
N ALA A 260 8.54 12.79 4.67
CA ALA A 260 8.40 11.85 5.78
C ALA A 260 7.53 12.41 6.90
N ASP A 261 7.10 11.51 7.76
CA ASP A 261 6.40 11.86 9.00
C ASP A 261 7.32 12.56 10.01
N GLY A 262 6.82 12.79 11.23
CA GLY A 262 7.54 13.40 12.34
C GLY A 262 8.60 12.53 13.01
N GLY A 263 8.89 11.34 12.49
CA GLY A 263 9.81 10.38 13.09
C GLY A 263 11.20 10.93 13.35
N LYS A 264 11.75 10.64 14.53
CA LYS A 264 13.10 11.09 14.91
C LYS A 264 14.20 10.49 14.01
N CYS A 265 13.93 9.36 13.38
CA CYS A 265 14.84 8.69 12.44
C CYS A 265 15.19 9.54 11.22
N PHE A 266 14.38 10.54 10.86
CA PHE A 266 14.65 11.42 9.73
C PHE A 266 15.47 12.68 10.10
N ASN A 267 15.65 12.97 11.39
CA ASN A 267 16.41 14.17 11.83
C ASN A 267 17.88 14.16 11.37
N PRO A 268 18.62 13.04 11.41
CA PRO A 268 20.01 13.00 10.95
C PRO A 268 20.20 13.20 9.44
N LEU A 269 19.11 13.10 8.65
CA LEU A 269 19.15 13.41 7.22
C LEU A 269 19.18 14.92 6.95
N LYS A 270 18.85 15.74 7.94
CA LYS A 270 18.91 17.20 7.84
C LYS A 270 20.34 17.65 7.53
N GLY A 271 20.49 18.56 6.55
CA GLY A 271 21.79 18.98 6.03
C GLY A 271 22.39 18.06 4.97
N LYS A 272 21.96 16.79 4.90
CA LYS A 272 22.35 15.84 3.85
C LYS A 272 21.33 15.77 2.72
N LYS A 273 20.07 16.08 3.03
CA LYS A 273 18.91 16.08 2.11
C LYS A 273 17.93 17.17 2.50
N ARG A 274 17.08 17.55 1.55
CA ARG A 274 15.90 18.36 1.85
C ARG A 274 14.84 17.49 2.50
N ILE A 275 14.29 17.94 3.62
CA ILE A 275 13.23 17.21 4.32
C ILE A 275 11.92 17.97 4.16
N GLN A 276 10.87 17.28 3.80
CA GLN A 276 9.48 17.76 3.86
C GLN A 276 8.72 16.98 4.91
N ARG A 277 8.18 17.66 5.92
CA ARG A 277 7.33 17.04 6.93
C ARG A 277 5.90 16.90 6.42
N ASP A 278 5.29 15.77 6.71
CA ASP A 278 3.95 15.44 6.22
C ASP A 278 2.85 16.25 6.92
N TRP A 279 2.17 17.06 6.15
CA TRP A 279 1.03 17.87 6.62
C TRP A 279 -0.22 17.05 6.94
N VAL A 280 -0.37 15.84 6.42
CA VAL A 280 -1.46 14.93 6.82
C VAL A 280 -1.26 14.45 8.25
N HIS A 281 -0.03 14.15 8.66
CA HIS A 281 0.30 13.79 10.04
C HIS A 281 0.10 14.98 10.99
N ILE A 282 0.52 16.19 10.62
CA ILE A 282 0.27 17.42 11.39
C ILE A 282 -1.26 17.64 11.58
N ARG A 283 -2.04 17.49 10.51
CA ARG A 283 -3.51 17.55 10.56
C ARG A 283 -4.10 16.50 11.50
N ARG A 284 -3.58 15.25 11.45
CA ARG A 284 -4.01 14.13 12.29
C ARG A 284 -3.73 14.45 13.77
N HIS A 285 -2.54 14.90 14.10
CA HIS A 285 -2.19 15.31 15.47
C HIS A 285 -3.10 16.41 16.00
N ALA A 286 -3.39 17.44 15.19
CA ALA A 286 -4.34 18.48 15.59
C ALA A 286 -5.77 17.92 15.80
N LYS A 287 -6.22 17.02 14.92
CA LYS A 287 -7.53 16.34 15.05
C LYS A 287 -7.60 15.46 16.29
N ASP A 288 -6.57 14.69 16.56
CA ASP A 288 -6.55 13.78 17.71
C ASP A 288 -6.46 14.57 19.02
N GLY A 289 -5.72 15.69 19.03
CA GLY A 289 -5.70 16.61 20.16
C GLY A 289 -7.06 17.20 20.50
N LEU A 290 -7.93 17.42 19.50
CA LEU A 290 -9.29 17.93 19.72
C LEU A 290 -10.18 16.94 20.50
N LYS A 291 -9.94 15.64 20.41
CA LYS A 291 -10.72 14.62 21.13
C LYS A 291 -10.63 14.79 22.66
N GLY A 292 -9.52 15.31 23.16
CA GLY A 292 -9.36 15.61 24.60
C GLY A 292 -10.18 16.80 25.10
N TYR A 293 -10.86 17.54 24.20
CA TYR A 293 -11.64 18.73 24.51
C TYR A 293 -13.12 18.59 24.12
N GLU A 294 -13.64 17.38 23.96
CA GLU A 294 -15.03 17.13 23.53
C GLU A 294 -16.08 17.81 24.41
N THR A 295 -15.79 17.95 25.71
CA THR A 295 -16.67 18.62 26.69
C THR A 295 -16.41 20.11 26.88
N VAL A 296 -15.33 20.67 26.32
CA VAL A 296 -14.91 22.07 26.53
C VAL A 296 -14.53 22.69 25.18
N SER A 297 -15.52 22.95 24.35
CA SER A 297 -15.34 23.42 22.96
C SER A 297 -14.83 24.87 22.81
N ASP A 298 -14.70 25.63 23.90
CA ASP A 298 -14.27 27.03 23.88
C ASP A 298 -12.92 27.31 24.53
N ALA A 299 -12.21 26.28 24.99
CA ALA A 299 -10.86 26.45 25.53
C ALA A 299 -9.90 27.08 24.51
N PRO A 300 -8.95 27.95 24.92
CA PRO A 300 -7.98 28.55 24.01
C PRO A 300 -7.21 27.52 23.18
N ASP A 301 -6.82 26.40 23.79
CA ASP A 301 -6.12 25.30 23.15
C ASP A 301 -6.98 24.54 22.14
N TRP A 302 -8.29 24.36 22.42
CA TRP A 302 -9.20 23.79 21.44
C TRP A 302 -9.31 24.68 20.20
N ARG A 303 -9.46 26.01 20.39
CA ARG A 303 -9.49 26.96 19.28
C ARG A 303 -8.19 26.95 18.50
N TRP A 304 -7.04 26.80 19.17
CA TRP A 304 -5.74 26.69 18.55
C TRP A 304 -5.63 25.40 17.70
N LEU A 305 -5.96 24.23 18.27
CA LEU A 305 -5.95 22.95 17.58
C LEU A 305 -6.91 22.93 16.38
N LYS A 306 -8.11 23.48 16.54
CA LYS A 306 -9.10 23.62 15.45
C LYS A 306 -8.56 24.51 14.32
N SER A 307 -7.90 25.62 14.68
CA SER A 307 -7.28 26.53 13.72
C SER A 307 -6.08 25.89 13.04
N MET A 308 -5.26 25.12 13.75
CA MET A 308 -4.13 24.39 13.19
C MET A 308 -4.60 23.30 12.23
N LYS A 309 -5.62 22.51 12.60
CA LYS A 309 -6.24 21.54 11.70
C LYS A 309 -6.73 22.18 10.42
N ALA A 310 -7.50 23.28 10.51
CA ALA A 310 -8.01 24.00 9.34
C ALA A 310 -6.87 24.61 8.49
N THR A 311 -5.76 25.00 9.13
CA THR A 311 -4.57 25.49 8.43
C THR A 311 -3.87 24.37 7.69
N ALA A 312 -3.71 23.20 8.29
CA ALA A 312 -3.15 22.03 7.63
C ALA A 312 -4.03 21.59 6.42
N ASP A 313 -5.35 21.62 6.56
CA ASP A 313 -6.27 21.38 5.43
C ASP A 313 -6.04 22.41 4.29
N ALA A 314 -5.80 23.69 4.62
CA ALA A 314 -5.50 24.72 3.65
C ALA A 314 -4.12 24.54 2.98
N VAL A 315 -3.10 24.09 3.71
CA VAL A 315 -1.79 23.72 3.15
C VAL A 315 -1.93 22.61 2.13
N LEU A 316 -2.64 21.53 2.49
CA LEU A 316 -2.87 20.40 1.60
C LEU A 316 -3.64 20.79 0.33
N LYS A 317 -4.58 21.75 0.43
CA LYS A 317 -5.28 22.31 -0.74
C LYS A 317 -4.32 23.16 -1.60
N ALA A 318 -3.52 24.03 -0.98
CA ALA A 318 -2.55 24.86 -1.69
C ALA A 318 -1.50 24.02 -2.44
N ALA A 319 -1.02 22.93 -1.83
CA ALA A 319 -0.04 22.03 -2.43
C ALA A 319 -0.58 21.30 -3.70
N LYS A 320 -1.88 21.13 -3.83
CA LYS A 320 -2.53 20.56 -5.03
C LYS A 320 -2.66 21.52 -6.20
N LEU A 321 -2.44 22.81 -5.99
CA LEU A 321 -2.50 23.80 -7.06
C LEU A 321 -1.33 23.61 -8.03
N PRO A 322 -1.52 23.86 -9.34
CA PRO A 322 -0.42 23.89 -10.30
C PRO A 322 0.65 24.92 -9.87
N ARG A 323 1.91 24.63 -10.23
CA ARG A 323 3.01 25.57 -9.98
C ARG A 323 2.70 26.92 -10.61
N GLY A 324 3.03 28.02 -9.89
CA GLY A 324 2.87 29.38 -10.36
C GLY A 324 2.32 30.33 -9.29
N LYS A 325 2.09 31.58 -9.67
CA LYS A 325 1.72 32.69 -8.77
C LYS A 325 0.54 32.39 -7.83
N THR A 326 -0.44 31.62 -8.29
CA THR A 326 -1.62 31.25 -7.47
C THR A 326 -1.24 30.32 -6.33
N ARG A 327 -0.41 29.31 -6.60
CA ARG A 327 0.12 28.39 -5.58
C ARG A 327 0.99 29.14 -4.58
N ASP A 328 1.88 30.02 -5.07
CA ASP A 328 2.81 30.80 -4.25
C ASP A 328 2.07 31.75 -3.29
N ARG A 329 1.04 32.41 -3.79
CA ARG A 329 0.17 33.28 -2.95
C ARG A 329 -0.59 32.45 -1.90
N ALA A 330 -1.12 31.28 -2.28
CA ALA A 330 -1.79 30.40 -1.35
C ALA A 330 -0.83 29.89 -0.27
N ALA A 331 0.38 29.49 -0.67
CA ALA A 331 1.44 29.05 0.25
C ALA A 331 1.84 30.17 1.23
N ALA A 332 2.09 31.37 0.74
CA ALA A 332 2.42 32.53 1.59
C ALA A 332 1.31 32.82 2.62
N LYS A 333 0.04 32.76 2.20
CA LYS A 333 -1.12 32.98 3.08
C LYS A 333 -1.19 31.93 4.19
N VAL A 334 -1.00 30.65 3.87
CA VAL A 334 -1.06 29.59 4.88
C VAL A 334 0.17 29.61 5.78
N ARG A 335 1.38 29.94 5.27
CA ARG A 335 2.59 30.14 6.04
C ARG A 335 2.42 31.22 7.11
N ALA A 336 1.96 32.42 6.72
CA ALA A 336 1.67 33.50 7.66
C ALA A 336 0.64 33.12 8.73
N ARG A 337 -0.31 32.21 8.39
CA ARG A 337 -1.27 31.71 9.36
C ARG A 337 -0.63 30.75 10.37
N VAL A 338 0.26 29.85 9.92
CA VAL A 338 1.04 28.97 10.81
C VAL A 338 1.89 29.80 11.75
N GLU A 339 2.65 30.77 11.25
CA GLU A 339 3.49 31.66 12.05
C GLU A 339 2.68 32.36 13.15
N ARG A 340 1.51 32.91 12.82
CA ARG A 340 0.62 33.54 13.82
C ARG A 340 0.14 32.55 14.88
N LEU A 341 -0.17 31.29 14.51
CA LEU A 341 -0.57 30.27 15.45
C LEU A 341 0.60 29.87 16.37
N LEU A 342 1.82 29.78 15.84
CA LEU A 342 3.00 29.40 16.63
C LEU A 342 3.42 30.49 17.65
N ARG A 343 3.04 31.75 17.42
CA ARG A 343 3.27 32.85 18.40
C ARG A 343 2.29 32.81 19.60
N ARG A 344 1.14 32.13 19.46
CA ARG A 344 0.17 32.03 20.56
C ARG A 344 0.66 31.07 21.62
N GLU A 345 0.43 31.38 22.86
CA GLU A 345 0.67 30.46 23.96
C GLU A 345 -0.39 29.36 23.99
N VAL A 346 0.01 28.19 24.43
CA VAL A 346 -0.82 26.99 24.59
C VAL A 346 -0.37 26.25 25.85
N GLU A 347 -1.32 25.79 26.64
CA GLU A 347 -1.07 25.18 27.94
C GLU A 347 -1.34 23.67 27.94
N GLY A 348 -2.39 23.22 27.27
CA GLY A 348 -2.79 21.83 27.22
C GLY A 348 -1.78 20.95 26.48
N GLU A 349 -1.58 19.75 27.00
CA GLU A 349 -0.53 18.83 26.51
C GLU A 349 -0.60 18.56 24.99
N PRO A 350 -1.76 18.27 24.37
CA PRO A 350 -1.83 18.01 22.92
C PRO A 350 -1.39 19.21 22.08
N ALA A 351 -1.82 20.43 22.44
CA ALA A 351 -1.48 21.65 21.72
C ALA A 351 0.00 21.98 21.90
N ARG A 352 0.52 21.87 23.13
CA ARG A 352 1.94 22.09 23.46
C ARG A 352 2.86 21.11 22.73
N LYS A 353 2.51 19.82 22.69
CA LYS A 353 3.28 18.81 21.94
C LYS A 353 3.34 19.15 20.45
N LEU A 354 2.20 19.48 19.85
CA LEU A 354 2.14 19.82 18.43
C LEU A 354 2.90 21.11 18.13
N LYS A 355 2.75 22.17 18.96
CA LYS A 355 3.50 23.41 18.82
C LYS A 355 5.00 23.15 18.93
N LYS A 356 5.46 22.40 19.95
CA LYS A 356 6.88 22.03 20.13
C LYS A 356 7.43 21.27 18.92
N TYR A 357 6.61 20.41 18.31
CA TYR A 357 7.00 19.69 17.11
C TYR A 357 7.21 20.63 15.92
N LEU A 358 6.36 21.64 15.74
CA LEU A 358 6.43 22.58 14.61
C LEU A 358 7.52 23.66 14.75
N VAL A 359 7.77 24.09 16.01
CA VAL A 359 8.80 25.11 16.28
C VAL A 359 10.19 24.58 15.88
N GLY A 360 10.95 25.40 15.15
CA GLY A 360 12.29 25.05 14.67
C GLY A 360 12.34 24.13 13.45
N ARG A 361 11.19 23.89 12.80
CA ARG A 361 11.09 23.10 11.56
C ARG A 361 10.57 23.89 10.36
N ASP A 362 10.70 25.21 10.38
CA ASP A 362 10.12 26.04 9.32
C ASP A 362 10.57 25.60 7.93
N GLU A 363 11.87 25.38 7.70
CA GLU A 363 12.39 24.89 6.43
C GLU A 363 11.75 23.56 6.01
N GLU A 364 11.64 22.60 6.96
CA GLU A 364 11.09 21.27 6.72
C GLU A 364 9.57 21.27 6.44
N LEU A 365 8.87 22.31 6.88
CA LEU A 365 7.43 22.45 6.64
C LEU A 365 7.12 23.01 5.24
N TRP A 366 8.04 23.78 4.64
CA TRP A 366 7.79 24.53 3.42
C TRP A 366 8.63 24.09 2.22
N THR A 367 9.43 23.03 2.34
CA THR A 367 10.24 22.47 1.25
C THR A 367 9.40 22.23 -0.01
N TRP A 368 8.12 21.82 0.14
CA TRP A 368 7.21 21.61 -0.98
C TRP A 368 6.94 22.89 -1.80
N VAL A 369 7.05 24.06 -1.19
CA VAL A 369 6.89 25.35 -1.89
C VAL A 369 8.08 25.60 -2.79
N GLU A 370 9.28 25.42 -2.25
CA GLU A 370 10.55 25.67 -2.95
C GLU A 370 10.78 24.68 -4.08
N THR A 371 10.56 23.42 -3.80
CA THR A 371 10.77 22.31 -4.78
C THR A 371 9.59 22.13 -5.71
N GLY A 372 8.43 22.68 -5.36
CA GLY A 372 7.14 22.43 -6.02
C GLY A 372 6.68 20.96 -5.87
N GLY A 373 7.20 20.29 -4.86
CA GLY A 373 6.94 18.87 -4.56
C GLY A 373 5.68 18.62 -3.76
N LEU A 374 5.66 17.47 -3.09
CA LEU A 374 4.55 17.00 -2.25
C LEU A 374 4.63 17.59 -0.84
N ALA A 375 3.48 17.92 -0.26
CA ALA A 375 3.33 18.30 1.13
C ALA A 375 2.88 17.12 2.03
N GLN A 376 2.77 15.93 1.47
CA GLN A 376 2.17 14.76 2.14
C GLN A 376 2.79 13.44 1.71
N SER A 377 2.71 12.43 2.58
CA SER A 377 3.24 11.09 2.38
C SER A 377 2.18 10.03 1.99
N ASN A 378 1.01 10.43 1.50
CA ASN A 378 -0.09 9.50 1.19
C ASN A 378 0.33 8.33 0.27
N ALA A 379 1.27 8.55 -0.65
CA ALA A 379 1.74 7.50 -1.54
C ALA A 379 2.39 6.35 -0.75
N ALA A 380 3.23 6.66 0.26
CA ALA A 380 3.82 5.66 1.14
C ALA A 380 2.76 4.98 2.02
N GLU A 381 1.87 5.77 2.66
CA GLU A 381 0.79 5.17 3.45
C GLU A 381 -0.05 4.16 2.63
N GLN A 382 -0.36 4.47 1.38
CA GLN A 382 -1.14 3.57 0.51
C GLN A 382 -0.34 2.33 0.12
N GLY A 383 0.96 2.48 -0.21
CA GLY A 383 1.86 1.37 -0.48
C GLY A 383 1.95 0.42 0.72
N LEU A 384 2.26 0.94 1.89
CA LEU A 384 2.32 0.16 3.13
C LEU A 384 0.98 -0.48 3.48
N ARG A 385 -0.14 0.23 3.34
CA ARG A 385 -1.47 -0.31 3.68
C ARG A 385 -1.82 -1.55 2.88
N PHE A 386 -1.49 -1.58 1.60
CA PHE A 386 -1.74 -2.73 0.74
C PHE A 386 -1.03 -3.98 1.29
N HIS A 387 0.29 -3.87 1.56
CA HIS A 387 1.08 -4.98 2.07
C HIS A 387 0.83 -5.28 3.55
N ILE A 388 0.55 -4.26 4.37
CA ILE A 388 0.19 -4.43 5.77
C ILE A 388 -1.15 -5.18 5.89
N ALA A 389 -2.17 -4.76 5.16
CA ALA A 389 -3.48 -5.37 5.23
C ALA A 389 -3.45 -6.80 4.68
N GLY A 390 -2.78 -7.02 3.55
CA GLY A 390 -2.70 -8.33 2.91
C GLY A 390 -1.82 -9.33 3.66
N LYS A 391 -0.72 -8.89 4.26
CA LYS A 391 0.27 -9.80 4.85
C LYS A 391 0.43 -9.68 6.35
N ARG A 392 0.76 -8.50 6.90
CA ARG A 392 0.99 -8.37 8.35
C ARG A 392 -0.21 -8.72 9.20
N LYS A 393 -1.40 -8.26 8.82
CA LYS A 393 -2.65 -8.54 9.56
C LYS A 393 -3.10 -9.99 9.43
N VAL A 394 -2.73 -10.66 8.34
CA VAL A 394 -3.14 -12.04 8.06
C VAL A 394 -2.15 -13.05 8.60
N SER A 395 -0.83 -12.82 8.41
CA SER A 395 0.23 -13.78 8.77
C SER A 395 1.10 -13.36 9.97
N GLY A 396 0.88 -12.16 10.51
CA GLY A 396 1.66 -11.64 11.65
C GLY A 396 3.07 -11.18 11.28
N GLY A 397 3.52 -11.34 10.04
CA GLY A 397 4.87 -11.02 9.57
C GLY A 397 5.52 -12.16 8.79
N SER A 398 6.83 -12.31 8.92
CA SER A 398 7.64 -13.36 8.29
C SER A 398 8.16 -14.34 9.33
N ARG A 399 8.37 -15.60 8.94
CA ARG A 399 8.89 -16.66 9.83
C ARG A 399 10.42 -16.81 9.79
N SER A 400 11.08 -16.07 8.89
CA SER A 400 12.55 -16.07 8.74
C SER A 400 12.98 -14.79 8.04
N GLU A 401 14.28 -14.44 8.16
CA GLU A 401 14.88 -13.32 7.44
C GLU A 401 14.72 -13.49 5.92
N GLY A 402 15.06 -14.63 5.35
CA GLY A 402 14.86 -14.92 3.94
C GLY A 402 13.38 -14.83 3.50
N GLY A 403 12.43 -15.12 4.39
CA GLY A 403 11.00 -14.89 4.14
C GLY A 403 10.63 -13.40 4.16
N ALA A 404 11.31 -12.59 4.95
CA ALA A 404 11.16 -11.15 5.00
C ALA A 404 11.72 -10.50 3.73
N ASP A 405 12.93 -10.88 3.31
CA ASP A 405 13.58 -10.41 2.09
C ASP A 405 12.74 -10.74 0.86
N ARG A 406 12.26 -11.99 0.74
CA ARG A 406 11.33 -12.38 -0.34
C ARG A 406 10.08 -11.50 -0.37
N THR A 407 9.55 -11.16 0.79
CA THR A 407 8.39 -10.27 0.88
C THR A 407 8.71 -8.89 0.35
N ALA A 408 9.82 -8.32 0.78
CA ALA A 408 10.27 -7.00 0.35
C ALA A 408 10.53 -6.94 -1.17
N VAL A 409 11.28 -7.90 -1.70
CA VAL A 409 11.59 -7.99 -3.13
C VAL A 409 10.32 -8.10 -3.98
N LEU A 410 9.48 -9.09 -3.68
CA LEU A 410 8.28 -9.32 -4.49
C LEU A 410 7.26 -8.17 -4.36
N ALA A 411 7.17 -7.54 -3.18
CA ALA A 411 6.37 -6.35 -2.95
C ALA A 411 6.88 -5.16 -3.77
N SER A 412 8.20 -4.96 -3.86
CA SER A 412 8.81 -3.88 -4.64
C SER A 412 8.48 -4.02 -6.14
N VAL A 413 8.63 -5.22 -6.68
CA VAL A 413 8.31 -5.49 -8.09
C VAL A 413 6.82 -5.30 -8.36
N GLU A 414 5.94 -5.85 -7.50
CA GLU A 414 4.48 -5.75 -7.65
C GLU A 414 4.00 -4.30 -7.58
N ALA A 415 4.41 -3.56 -6.54
CA ALA A 415 3.99 -2.18 -6.35
C ALA A 415 4.48 -1.28 -7.51
N THR A 416 5.72 -1.45 -7.96
CA THR A 416 6.27 -0.70 -9.09
C THR A 416 5.54 -1.07 -10.39
N ALA A 417 5.31 -2.34 -10.66
CA ALA A 417 4.57 -2.80 -11.82
C ALA A 417 3.16 -2.17 -11.85
N ARG A 418 2.44 -2.22 -10.73
CA ARG A 418 1.12 -1.63 -10.59
C ARG A 418 1.12 -0.11 -10.79
N MET A 419 2.09 0.62 -10.22
CA MET A 419 2.24 2.06 -10.45
C MET A 419 2.49 2.39 -11.92
N ARG A 420 3.13 1.48 -12.67
CA ARG A 420 3.44 1.62 -14.10
C ARG A 420 2.37 1.04 -15.03
N GLY A 421 1.26 0.52 -14.47
CA GLY A 421 0.15 -0.04 -15.24
C GLY A 421 0.49 -1.35 -15.96
N ILE A 422 1.47 -2.12 -15.45
CA ILE A 422 1.87 -3.43 -15.99
C ILE A 422 1.61 -4.54 -14.97
N HIS A 423 1.40 -5.76 -15.44
CA HIS A 423 1.18 -6.90 -14.57
C HIS A 423 2.50 -7.47 -14.03
N PHE A 424 2.51 -7.92 -12.79
CA PHE A 424 3.67 -8.57 -12.17
C PHE A 424 4.28 -9.69 -13.04
N ARG A 425 3.43 -10.56 -13.62
CA ARG A 425 3.88 -11.64 -14.52
C ARG A 425 4.57 -11.11 -15.75
N GLU A 426 4.11 -10.01 -16.30
CA GLU A 426 4.71 -9.39 -17.50
C GLU A 426 6.15 -8.92 -17.23
N VAL A 427 6.45 -8.42 -16.03
CA VAL A 427 7.84 -8.11 -15.64
C VAL A 427 8.70 -9.37 -15.70
N GLY A 428 8.21 -10.50 -15.19
CA GLY A 428 8.91 -11.77 -15.26
C GLY A 428 9.10 -12.28 -16.69
N GLU A 429 8.09 -12.15 -17.54
CA GLU A 429 8.17 -12.53 -18.96
C GLU A 429 9.17 -11.67 -19.73
N ARG A 430 9.18 -10.37 -19.50
CA ARG A 430 10.15 -9.44 -20.10
C ARG A 430 11.58 -9.78 -19.68
N LEU A 431 11.84 -10.01 -18.40
CA LEU A 431 13.14 -10.48 -17.91
C LEU A 431 13.56 -11.80 -18.55
N LEU A 432 12.63 -12.73 -18.71
CA LEU A 432 12.89 -14.03 -19.33
C LEU A 432 13.31 -13.92 -20.79
N HIS A 433 12.84 -12.88 -21.46
CA HIS A 433 13.22 -12.57 -22.85
C HIS A 433 14.41 -11.62 -22.96
N GLY A 434 15.03 -11.24 -21.84
CA GLY A 434 16.21 -10.36 -21.83
C GLY A 434 15.89 -8.90 -22.12
N ASP A 435 14.65 -8.45 -21.82
CA ASP A 435 14.29 -7.03 -21.97
C ASP A 435 15.14 -6.17 -21.03
N PRO A 436 15.91 -5.21 -21.51
CA PRO A 436 16.76 -4.36 -20.69
C PRO A 436 15.96 -3.42 -19.75
N ASP A 437 14.70 -3.15 -20.06
CA ASP A 437 13.78 -2.39 -19.21
C ASP A 437 12.50 -3.19 -18.93
N PRO A 438 12.57 -4.20 -18.04
CA PRO A 438 11.44 -5.08 -17.76
C PRO A 438 10.27 -4.35 -17.09
N LEU A 439 10.51 -3.17 -16.54
CA LEU A 439 9.55 -2.32 -15.88
C LEU A 439 9.00 -1.18 -16.76
N ARG A 440 9.34 -1.15 -18.05
CA ARG A 440 8.86 -0.12 -19.00
C ARG A 440 7.32 -0.04 -18.99
N MET A 441 6.79 1.17 -18.88
CA MET A 441 5.35 1.42 -19.01
C MET A 441 4.84 1.01 -20.38
N ARG A 442 3.60 0.55 -20.48
CA ARG A 442 2.96 0.34 -21.78
C ARG A 442 2.70 1.69 -22.45
N GLU A 443 2.96 1.77 -23.74
CA GLU A 443 2.58 2.92 -24.55
C GLU A 443 1.05 3.09 -24.51
N GLY A 444 0.58 4.33 -24.32
CA GLY A 444 -0.87 4.63 -24.27
C GLY A 444 -1.58 4.28 -22.96
N THR A 445 -0.87 3.85 -21.92
CA THR A 445 -1.49 3.68 -20.59
C THR A 445 -1.83 5.06 -20.03
N PRO A 446 -3.12 5.39 -19.78
CA PRO A 446 -3.48 6.66 -19.16
C PRO A 446 -2.77 6.76 -17.80
N GLU A 447 -2.31 7.97 -17.46
CA GLU A 447 -1.76 8.17 -16.11
C GLU A 447 -2.83 7.76 -15.09
N PRO A 448 -2.52 6.82 -14.18
CA PRO A 448 -3.45 6.54 -13.10
C PRO A 448 -3.71 7.85 -12.35
N PRO A 449 -4.95 8.10 -11.91
CA PRO A 449 -5.26 9.32 -11.17
C PRO A 449 -4.30 9.42 -9.99
N VAL A 450 -3.60 10.55 -9.92
CA VAL A 450 -2.73 10.87 -8.78
C VAL A 450 -3.63 10.89 -7.54
N PRO A 451 -3.39 10.06 -6.54
CA PRO A 451 -4.25 9.92 -5.36
C PRO A 451 -4.32 11.20 -4.50
#